data_217f026e1f140fb41a87b5dd9868405b
#
_entry.id   217f026e1f140fb41a87b5dd9868405b
#
_cell.length_a   1.000
_cell.length_b   1.000
_cell.length_c   1.000
_cell.angle_alpha   90.00
_cell.angle_beta   90.00
_cell.angle_gamma   90.00
#
_symmetry.space_group_name_H-M   'P 1'
#
loop_
_entity.id
_entity.type
_entity.pdbx_description
1 polymer ?
#
loop_
_entity_poly.entity_id
_entity_poly.type
_entity_poly.pdbx_seq_one_letter_code
_entity_poly.pdbx_strand_id
1 'polypeptide(L)'
;MDNSFARLNQINVSAHIEKKGEFSYLSWPFAVAQLRLADPAAFWEVRRFDGLPYLRTETGYFVEVAVTVEGITLSQIHPVLDGKNRPLLEPTAFDINTSIQRCLVKAIALHGLGLYIYAGEDLPNSEEQPKPQPKVTPIQNQRAITPAQLRYLKRLIAEAKSSEEHLKDYFNLDRLEDLPMREFDRALQALRRAA
;
A
#
# COMPACT_ATOMS: atom_id res chain seq x y z
N MET A 1 -26.21 18.63 -4.00
CA MET A 1 -26.41 17.73 -5.17
C MET A 1 -25.52 16.54 -4.93
N ASP A 2 -26.14 15.38 -4.81
CA ASP A 2 -25.41 14.10 -4.65
C ASP A 2 -24.96 13.69 -6.06
N ASN A 3 -23.67 13.87 -6.37
CA ASN A 3 -23.13 13.51 -7.68
C ASN A 3 -22.56 12.09 -7.67
N SER A 4 -22.46 11.48 -8.84
CA SER A 4 -21.96 10.10 -9.01
C SER A 4 -20.58 9.91 -8.42
N PHE A 5 -19.69 10.90 -8.55
CA PHE A 5 -18.36 10.85 -7.96
C PHE A 5 -18.42 10.71 -6.42
N ALA A 6 -19.25 11.53 -5.73
CA ALA A 6 -19.37 11.46 -4.29
C ALA A 6 -19.89 10.09 -3.82
N ARG A 7 -20.90 9.54 -4.51
CA ARG A 7 -21.46 8.21 -4.20
C ARG A 7 -20.43 7.10 -4.39
N LEU A 8 -19.73 7.09 -5.52
CA LEU A 8 -18.72 6.09 -5.83
C LEU A 8 -17.50 6.19 -4.90
N ASN A 9 -17.09 7.42 -4.54
CA ASN A 9 -15.93 7.64 -3.68
C ASN A 9 -16.16 7.22 -2.22
N GLN A 10 -17.41 7.11 -1.77
CA GLN A 10 -17.77 6.62 -0.44
C GLN A 10 -17.73 5.09 -0.31
N ILE A 11 -17.72 4.36 -1.42
CA ILE A 11 -17.71 2.90 -1.41
C ILE A 11 -16.36 2.40 -0.90
N ASN A 12 -16.39 1.66 0.21
CA ASN A 12 -15.19 1.02 0.73
C ASN A 12 -14.85 -0.22 -0.10
N VAL A 13 -13.72 -0.17 -0.80
CA VAL A 13 -13.26 -1.26 -1.65
C VAL A 13 -12.12 -2.07 -1.04
N SER A 14 -11.75 -1.82 0.21
CA SER A 14 -10.56 -2.41 0.87
C SER A 14 -10.54 -3.94 0.88
N ALA A 15 -11.71 -4.58 0.98
CA ALA A 15 -11.83 -6.04 0.97
C ALA A 15 -11.61 -6.68 -0.42
N HIS A 16 -11.58 -5.87 -1.49
CA HIS A 16 -11.48 -6.33 -2.87
C HIS A 16 -10.20 -5.85 -3.57
N ILE A 17 -9.22 -5.41 -2.77
CA ILE A 17 -7.90 -5.02 -3.25
C ILE A 17 -7.02 -6.26 -3.32
N GLU A 18 -6.52 -6.54 -4.51
CA GLU A 18 -5.52 -7.57 -4.78
C GLU A 18 -4.12 -6.95 -4.74
N LYS A 19 -3.18 -7.61 -4.08
CA LYS A 19 -1.78 -7.18 -4.06
C LYS A 19 -0.97 -8.03 -5.03
N LYS A 20 -0.19 -7.36 -5.88
CA LYS A 20 0.79 -8.00 -6.75
C LYS A 20 2.14 -7.27 -6.59
N GLY A 21 3.03 -7.87 -5.79
CA GLY A 21 4.24 -7.19 -5.35
C GLY A 21 3.92 -6.00 -4.43
N GLU A 22 4.45 -4.83 -4.72
CA GLU A 22 4.20 -3.59 -3.96
C GLU A 22 2.95 -2.84 -4.41
N PHE A 23 2.31 -3.27 -5.52
CA PHE A 23 1.15 -2.59 -6.11
C PHE A 23 -0.16 -3.16 -5.61
N SER A 24 -1.13 -2.27 -5.45
CA SER A 24 -2.50 -2.58 -5.09
C SER A 24 -3.39 -2.44 -6.31
N TYR A 25 -4.22 -3.43 -6.56
CA TYR A 25 -5.16 -3.42 -7.67
C TYR A 25 -6.56 -3.68 -7.16
N LEU A 26 -7.51 -2.89 -7.61
CA LEU A 26 -8.92 -3.22 -7.38
C LEU A 26 -9.33 -4.33 -8.35
N SER A 27 -10.02 -5.35 -7.82
CA SER A 27 -10.59 -6.42 -8.65
C SER A 27 -11.54 -5.84 -9.71
N TRP A 28 -11.24 -6.07 -10.99
CA TRP A 28 -12.05 -5.50 -12.08
C TRP A 28 -13.51 -5.95 -12.08
N PRO A 29 -13.87 -7.23 -11.77
CA PRO A 29 -15.27 -7.64 -11.68
C PRO A 29 -16.02 -6.90 -10.58
N PHE A 30 -15.36 -6.68 -9.43
CA PHE A 30 -15.95 -5.89 -8.35
C PHE A 30 -16.15 -4.43 -8.77
N ALA A 31 -15.15 -3.81 -9.39
CA ALA A 31 -15.25 -2.43 -9.87
C ALA A 31 -16.43 -2.25 -10.84
N VAL A 32 -16.57 -3.15 -11.80
CA VAL A 32 -17.68 -3.16 -12.77
C VAL A 32 -19.02 -3.37 -12.08
N ALA A 33 -19.11 -4.29 -11.11
CA ALA A 33 -20.34 -4.54 -10.37
C ALA A 33 -20.78 -3.28 -9.59
N GLN A 34 -19.87 -2.61 -8.87
CA GLN A 34 -20.18 -1.39 -8.13
C GLN A 34 -20.56 -0.25 -9.06
N LEU A 35 -19.87 -0.09 -10.19
CA LEU A 35 -20.20 0.90 -11.20
C LEU A 35 -21.65 0.71 -11.70
N ARG A 36 -22.03 -0.51 -12.08
CA ARG A 36 -23.36 -0.85 -12.59
C ARG A 36 -24.46 -0.78 -11.52
N LEU A 37 -24.11 -0.96 -10.24
CA LEU A 37 -25.04 -0.73 -9.12
C LEU A 37 -25.29 0.76 -8.88
N ALA A 38 -24.27 1.59 -9.05
CA ALA A 38 -24.38 3.04 -8.88
C ALA A 38 -25.08 3.70 -10.07
N ASP A 39 -24.79 3.24 -11.29
CA ASP A 39 -25.44 3.68 -12.54
C ASP A 39 -25.66 2.47 -13.46
N PRO A 40 -26.90 1.94 -13.54
CA PRO A 40 -27.23 0.83 -14.45
C PRO A 40 -27.00 1.12 -15.95
N ALA A 41 -26.97 2.40 -16.34
CA ALA A 41 -26.70 2.84 -17.70
C ALA A 41 -25.20 3.04 -17.99
N ALA A 42 -24.35 2.94 -16.96
CA ALA A 42 -22.92 3.07 -17.14
C ALA A 42 -22.39 2.04 -18.15
N PHE A 43 -21.51 2.48 -19.03
CA PHE A 43 -20.85 1.62 -20.01
C PHE A 43 -19.40 2.03 -20.20
N TRP A 44 -18.64 1.18 -20.86
CA TRP A 44 -17.24 1.47 -21.18
C TRP A 44 -16.92 1.01 -22.58
N GLU A 45 -15.91 1.62 -23.18
CA GLU A 45 -15.40 1.33 -24.50
C GLU A 45 -13.88 1.19 -24.46
N VAL A 46 -13.37 0.11 -25.06
CA VAL A 46 -11.95 -0.02 -25.36
C VAL A 46 -11.68 0.72 -26.67
N ARG A 47 -10.88 1.78 -26.62
CA ARG A 47 -10.52 2.55 -27.80
C ARG A 47 -9.72 1.70 -28.79
N ARG A 48 -9.98 1.92 -30.08
CA ARG A 48 -9.31 1.18 -31.14
C ARG A 48 -8.43 2.12 -31.95
N PHE A 49 -7.24 1.63 -32.29
CA PHE A 49 -6.23 2.31 -33.10
C PHE A 49 -6.04 1.45 -34.37
N ASP A 50 -6.51 1.94 -35.50
CA ASP A 50 -6.53 1.17 -36.76
C ASP A 50 -7.17 -0.22 -36.63
N GLY A 51 -8.27 -0.32 -35.86
CA GLY A 51 -9.01 -1.55 -35.59
C GLY A 51 -8.43 -2.42 -34.47
N LEU A 52 -7.22 -2.15 -33.96
CA LEU A 52 -6.58 -2.87 -32.86
C LEU A 52 -6.91 -2.24 -31.49
N PRO A 53 -6.99 -3.05 -30.41
CA PRO A 53 -7.31 -2.54 -29.08
C PRO A 53 -6.10 -1.94 -28.36
N TYR A 54 -5.05 -1.59 -29.08
CA TYR A 54 -3.83 -1.02 -28.55
C TYR A 54 -3.14 -0.11 -29.58
N LEU A 55 -2.38 0.84 -29.08
CA LEU A 55 -1.44 1.66 -29.85
C LEU A 55 -0.02 1.13 -29.66
N ARG A 56 0.71 0.86 -30.76
CA ARG A 56 2.13 0.55 -30.73
C ARG A 56 2.95 1.82 -30.95
N THR A 57 3.98 2.01 -30.13
CA THR A 57 4.97 3.11 -30.24
C THR A 57 6.39 2.56 -30.17
N GLU A 58 7.38 3.40 -30.34
CA GLU A 58 8.79 3.04 -30.15
C GLU A 58 9.12 2.67 -28.69
N THR A 59 8.37 3.20 -27.73
CA THR A 59 8.58 2.99 -26.30
C THR A 59 7.76 1.85 -25.71
N GLY A 60 6.91 1.19 -26.49
CA GLY A 60 6.04 0.11 -26.06
C GLY A 60 4.62 0.20 -26.59
N TYR A 61 3.71 -0.44 -25.89
CA TYR A 61 2.30 -0.52 -26.25
C TYR A 61 1.43 0.17 -25.21
N PHE A 62 0.33 0.76 -25.67
CA PHE A 62 -0.64 1.44 -24.85
C PHE A 62 -2.06 0.98 -25.17
N VAL A 63 -2.90 0.96 -24.16
CA VAL A 63 -4.34 0.75 -24.29
C VAL A 63 -5.07 1.97 -23.74
N GLU A 64 -6.27 2.24 -24.25
CA GLU A 64 -7.13 3.30 -23.74
C GLU A 64 -8.52 2.75 -23.49
N VAL A 65 -9.10 3.08 -22.35
CA VAL A 65 -10.48 2.74 -21.99
C VAL A 65 -11.20 4.02 -21.58
N ALA A 66 -12.35 4.26 -22.16
CA ALA A 66 -13.28 5.31 -21.79
C ALA A 66 -14.44 4.71 -21.00
N VAL A 67 -14.83 5.36 -19.89
CA VAL A 67 -15.96 4.97 -19.04
C VAL A 67 -16.95 6.12 -19.00
N THR A 68 -18.24 5.81 -19.17
CA THR A 68 -19.32 6.79 -19.09
C THR A 68 -20.21 6.48 -17.89
N VAL A 69 -20.39 7.47 -17.02
CA VAL A 69 -21.26 7.42 -15.84
C VAL A 69 -22.13 8.67 -15.83
N GLU A 70 -23.43 8.51 -15.75
CA GLU A 70 -24.40 9.63 -15.75
C GLU A 70 -24.15 10.64 -16.88
N GLY A 71 -23.75 10.14 -18.06
CA GLY A 71 -23.47 10.95 -19.25
C GLY A 71 -22.10 11.62 -19.27
N ILE A 72 -21.29 11.50 -18.21
CA ILE A 72 -19.92 12.00 -18.17
C ILE A 72 -18.96 10.89 -18.63
N THR A 73 -18.16 11.17 -19.66
CA THR A 73 -17.18 10.23 -20.18
C THR A 73 -15.77 10.67 -19.79
N LEU A 74 -15.05 9.78 -19.12
CA LEU A 74 -13.64 9.96 -18.78
C LEU A 74 -12.83 8.80 -19.35
N SER A 75 -11.63 9.07 -19.87
CA SER A 75 -10.76 8.03 -20.40
C SER A 75 -9.44 7.98 -19.64
N GLN A 76 -8.85 6.78 -19.65
CA GLN A 76 -7.53 6.50 -19.08
C GLN A 76 -6.69 5.82 -20.13
N ILE A 77 -5.42 6.19 -20.21
CA ILE A 77 -4.39 5.49 -21.00
C ILE A 77 -3.52 4.68 -20.04
N HIS A 78 -3.21 3.44 -20.42
CA HIS A 78 -2.37 2.57 -19.61
C HIS A 78 -1.31 1.88 -20.49
N PRO A 79 -0.01 1.92 -20.12
CA PRO A 79 1.04 1.19 -20.83
C PRO A 79 0.90 -0.32 -20.59
N VAL A 80 1.33 -1.11 -21.55
CA VAL A 80 1.42 -2.58 -21.40
C VAL A 80 2.73 -2.92 -20.74
N LEU A 81 2.65 -3.42 -19.51
CA LEU A 81 3.79 -3.60 -18.60
C LEU A 81 3.95 -5.06 -18.19
N ASP A 82 5.20 -5.46 -17.92
CA ASP A 82 5.53 -6.73 -17.27
C ASP A 82 5.18 -6.73 -15.76
N GLY A 83 5.48 -7.84 -15.07
CA GLY A 83 5.24 -7.96 -13.63
C GLY A 83 6.11 -7.05 -12.75
N LYS A 84 7.10 -6.35 -13.34
CA LYS A 84 7.98 -5.37 -12.68
C LYS A 84 7.73 -3.94 -13.14
N ASN A 85 6.57 -3.69 -13.77
CA ASN A 85 6.17 -2.39 -14.34
C ASN A 85 7.12 -1.84 -15.41
N ARG A 86 7.79 -2.71 -16.17
CA ARG A 86 8.61 -2.29 -17.31
C ARG A 86 7.81 -2.45 -18.62
N PRO A 87 7.95 -1.53 -19.57
CA PRO A 87 7.26 -1.64 -20.86
C PRO A 87 7.60 -2.95 -21.57
N LEU A 88 6.56 -3.63 -22.09
CA LEU A 88 6.72 -4.79 -22.97
C LEU A 88 6.83 -4.32 -24.42
N LEU A 89 7.90 -4.73 -25.09
CA LEU A 89 8.13 -4.42 -26.51
C LEU A 89 7.48 -5.47 -27.44
N GLU A 90 7.18 -6.65 -26.91
CA GLU A 90 6.51 -7.76 -27.61
C GLU A 90 5.45 -8.39 -26.71
N PRO A 91 4.34 -7.68 -26.40
CA PRO A 91 3.30 -8.20 -25.51
C PRO A 91 2.51 -9.32 -26.17
N THR A 92 2.13 -10.30 -25.38
CA THR A 92 1.16 -11.32 -25.79
C THR A 92 -0.28 -10.79 -25.76
N ALA A 93 -1.22 -11.51 -26.34
CA ALA A 93 -2.64 -11.17 -26.23
C ALA A 93 -3.12 -11.14 -24.77
N PHE A 94 -2.52 -11.97 -23.89
CA PHE A 94 -2.81 -11.97 -22.45
C PHE A 94 -2.34 -10.66 -21.77
N ASP A 95 -1.16 -10.18 -22.13
CA ASP A 95 -0.62 -8.92 -21.59
C ASP A 95 -1.48 -7.72 -21.99
N ILE A 96 -1.90 -7.68 -23.26
CA ILE A 96 -2.84 -6.67 -23.77
C ILE A 96 -4.16 -6.71 -22.99
N ASN A 97 -4.77 -7.90 -22.84
CA ASN A 97 -6.03 -8.06 -22.11
C ASN A 97 -5.88 -7.65 -20.65
N THR A 98 -4.79 -8.03 -19.99
CA THR A 98 -4.50 -7.63 -18.60
C THR A 98 -4.38 -6.11 -18.48
N SER A 99 -3.70 -5.47 -19.44
CA SER A 99 -3.55 -4.03 -19.47
C SER A 99 -4.88 -3.31 -19.68
N ILE A 100 -5.77 -3.85 -20.54
CA ILE A 100 -7.13 -3.32 -20.74
C ILE A 100 -7.93 -3.38 -19.43
N GLN A 101 -7.88 -4.49 -18.69
CA GLN A 101 -8.58 -4.62 -17.41
C GLN A 101 -8.06 -3.63 -16.34
N ARG A 102 -6.75 -3.45 -16.26
CA ARG A 102 -6.14 -2.43 -15.38
C ARG A 102 -6.53 -1.01 -15.79
N CYS A 103 -6.53 -0.74 -17.09
CA CYS A 103 -6.96 0.53 -17.64
C CYS A 103 -8.42 0.84 -17.32
N LEU A 104 -9.31 -0.16 -17.46
CA LEU A 104 -10.73 -0.05 -17.13
C LEU A 104 -10.92 0.34 -15.64
N VAL A 105 -10.26 -0.35 -14.73
CA VAL A 105 -10.38 -0.04 -13.29
C VAL A 105 -9.88 1.36 -12.96
N LYS A 106 -8.77 1.80 -13.55
CA LYS A 106 -8.27 3.17 -13.40
C LYS A 106 -9.22 4.20 -14.01
N ALA A 107 -9.83 3.92 -15.15
CA ALA A 107 -10.86 4.78 -15.74
C ALA A 107 -12.12 4.88 -14.86
N ILE A 108 -12.55 3.77 -14.23
CA ILE A 108 -13.63 3.76 -13.24
C ILE A 108 -13.24 4.59 -12.02
N ALA A 109 -11.99 4.53 -11.57
CA ALA A 109 -11.50 5.29 -10.43
C ALA A 109 -11.57 6.81 -10.66
N LEU A 110 -11.45 7.29 -11.89
CA LEU A 110 -11.65 8.71 -12.21
C LEU A 110 -13.08 9.19 -11.89
N HIS A 111 -14.06 8.29 -11.87
CA HIS A 111 -15.42 8.56 -11.42
C HIS A 111 -15.61 8.42 -9.90
N GLY A 112 -14.53 8.15 -9.14
CA GLY A 112 -14.49 8.14 -7.67
C GLY A 112 -14.26 6.76 -7.05
N LEU A 113 -14.62 5.65 -7.69
CA LEU A 113 -14.56 4.33 -7.07
C LEU A 113 -13.12 3.87 -6.79
N GLY A 114 -12.74 3.84 -5.52
CA GLY A 114 -11.42 3.36 -5.12
C GLY A 114 -10.26 4.25 -5.58
N LEU A 115 -10.50 5.50 -5.91
CA LEU A 115 -9.47 6.45 -6.39
C LEU A 115 -8.28 6.54 -5.42
N TYR A 116 -8.51 6.44 -4.12
CA TYR A 116 -7.48 6.50 -3.10
C TYR A 116 -6.46 5.35 -3.15
N ILE A 117 -6.77 4.23 -3.83
CA ILE A 117 -5.85 3.08 -3.98
C ILE A 117 -4.62 3.49 -4.80
N TYR A 118 -4.83 4.39 -5.77
CA TYR A 118 -3.80 4.82 -6.72
C TYR A 118 -3.02 6.05 -6.24
N ALA A 119 -3.33 6.56 -5.03
CA ALA A 119 -2.59 7.68 -4.46
C ALA A 119 -1.13 7.27 -4.20
N GLY A 120 -0.19 7.93 -4.88
CA GLY A 120 1.25 7.68 -4.77
C GLY A 120 1.83 6.68 -5.76
N GLU A 121 1.03 6.07 -6.66
CA GLU A 121 1.57 5.19 -7.71
C GLU A 121 2.52 5.90 -8.69
N ASP A 122 2.30 7.18 -8.95
CA ASP A 122 3.07 7.98 -9.92
C ASP A 122 4.23 8.75 -9.27
N LEU A 123 4.50 8.52 -7.97
CA LEU A 123 5.68 9.11 -7.35
C LEU A 123 6.94 8.40 -7.88
N PRO A 124 7.96 9.15 -8.33
CA PRO A 124 9.22 8.55 -8.73
C PRO A 124 9.74 7.70 -7.58
N ASN A 125 10.20 6.49 -7.88
CA ASN A 125 10.98 5.68 -6.94
C ASN A 125 12.26 6.46 -6.63
N SER A 126 12.19 7.37 -5.69
CA SER A 126 13.38 7.95 -5.11
C SER A 126 14.02 6.84 -4.28
N GLU A 127 15.12 6.30 -4.80
CA GLU A 127 15.93 5.30 -4.08
C GLU A 127 16.46 5.80 -2.72
N GLU A 128 16.07 7.03 -2.31
CA GLU A 128 16.53 7.70 -1.09
C GLU A 128 15.46 8.43 -0.29
N GLN A 129 14.17 8.20 -0.51
CA GLN A 129 13.21 8.66 0.51
C GLN A 129 12.94 7.52 1.48
N PRO A 130 13.08 7.75 2.80
CA PRO A 130 12.58 6.79 3.77
C PRO A 130 11.11 6.56 3.39
N LYS A 131 10.76 5.31 3.06
CA LYS A 131 9.37 4.88 2.79
C LYS A 131 8.49 5.63 3.78
N PRO A 132 7.40 6.33 3.36
CA PRO A 132 6.45 6.82 4.32
C PRO A 132 6.07 5.58 5.12
N GLN A 133 6.58 5.55 6.34
CA GLN A 133 6.22 4.49 7.27
C GLN A 133 4.71 4.49 7.23
N PRO A 134 4.03 3.35 6.98
CA PRO A 134 2.62 3.27 7.19
C PRO A 134 2.42 3.99 8.52
N LYS A 135 1.47 4.93 8.59
CA LYS A 135 1.06 5.48 9.88
C LYS A 135 0.68 4.25 10.68
N VAL A 136 1.66 3.71 11.35
CA VAL A 136 1.46 2.72 12.38
C VAL A 136 0.60 3.49 13.34
N THR A 137 -0.71 3.24 13.29
CA THR A 137 -1.47 3.27 14.54
C THR A 137 -0.53 2.56 15.49
N PRO A 138 -0.08 3.17 16.59
CA PRO A 138 0.87 2.52 17.44
C PRO A 138 0.22 1.22 17.89
N ILE A 139 0.48 0.13 17.15
CA ILE A 139 0.47 -1.19 17.73
C ILE A 139 1.60 -1.03 18.73
N GLN A 140 1.17 -0.83 19.96
CA GLN A 140 2.01 -0.77 21.12
C GLN A 140 3.05 -1.88 21.01
N ASN A 141 4.24 -1.56 20.50
CA ASN A 141 5.44 -2.31 20.78
C ASN A 141 5.86 -2.00 22.25
N GLN A 142 4.89 -2.02 23.13
CA GLN A 142 4.99 -2.24 24.57
C GLN A 142 5.04 -3.75 24.84
N ARG A 143 5.67 -4.54 23.99
CA ARG A 143 6.08 -5.85 24.45
C ARG A 143 7.21 -5.60 25.44
N ALA A 144 6.91 -5.80 26.69
CA ALA A 144 7.91 -5.91 27.74
C ALA A 144 8.94 -6.99 27.38
N ILE A 145 10.14 -6.88 27.93
CA ILE A 145 11.19 -7.87 27.72
C ILE A 145 10.72 -9.26 28.10
N THR A 146 11.23 -10.25 27.38
CA THR A 146 10.90 -11.66 27.66
C THR A 146 11.47 -12.12 29.01
N PRO A 147 10.90 -13.15 29.63
CA PRO A 147 11.46 -13.71 30.90
C PRO A 147 12.93 -14.14 30.78
N ALA A 148 13.38 -14.54 29.60
CA ALA A 148 14.78 -14.85 29.33
C ALA A 148 15.67 -13.62 29.37
N GLN A 149 15.21 -12.53 28.72
CA GLN A 149 15.90 -11.25 28.73
C GLN A 149 15.93 -10.58 30.12
N LEU A 150 14.83 -10.71 30.86
CA LEU A 150 14.79 -10.23 32.26
C LEU A 150 15.84 -10.95 33.13
N ARG A 151 15.94 -12.28 33.01
CA ARG A 151 16.96 -13.06 33.74
C ARG A 151 18.39 -12.64 33.33
N TYR A 152 18.61 -12.42 32.05
CA TYR A 152 19.90 -11.95 31.56
C TYR A 152 20.24 -10.55 32.08
N LEU A 153 19.27 -9.64 32.09
CA LEU A 153 19.44 -8.28 32.60
C LEU A 153 19.76 -8.28 34.10
N LYS A 154 19.05 -9.06 34.92
CA LYS A 154 19.28 -9.22 36.35
C LYS A 154 20.69 -9.77 36.66
N ARG A 155 21.15 -10.71 35.85
CA ARG A 155 22.54 -11.21 35.97
C ARG A 155 23.56 -10.12 35.72
N LEU A 156 23.38 -9.33 34.65
CA LEU A 156 24.31 -8.23 34.34
C LEU A 156 24.27 -7.11 35.40
N ILE A 157 23.13 -6.83 36.01
CA ILE A 157 23.01 -5.90 37.13
C ILE A 157 23.90 -6.36 38.29
N ALA A 158 23.85 -7.66 38.63
CA ALA A 158 24.67 -8.24 39.70
C ALA A 158 26.18 -8.20 39.35
N GLU A 159 26.55 -8.50 38.11
CA GLU A 159 27.93 -8.45 37.61
C GLU A 159 28.50 -7.01 37.61
N ALA A 160 27.69 -6.02 37.24
CA ALA A 160 28.05 -4.61 37.22
C ALA A 160 27.99 -3.94 38.62
N LYS A 161 27.66 -4.67 39.69
CA LYS A 161 27.43 -4.13 41.06
C LYS A 161 26.45 -2.94 41.08
N SER A 162 25.51 -2.91 40.14
CA SER A 162 24.44 -1.93 40.04
C SER A 162 23.19 -2.43 40.79
N SER A 163 22.15 -1.57 40.88
CA SER A 163 20.87 -1.96 41.48
C SER A 163 19.73 -1.98 40.44
N GLU A 164 18.72 -2.81 40.70
CA GLU A 164 17.51 -2.82 39.89
C GLU A 164 16.78 -1.46 39.94
N GLU A 165 16.82 -0.78 41.10
CA GLU A 165 16.27 0.54 41.32
C GLU A 165 16.87 1.57 40.38
N HIS A 166 18.20 1.57 40.23
CA HIS A 166 18.87 2.51 39.34
C HIS A 166 18.39 2.40 37.88
N LEU A 167 18.15 1.18 37.38
CA LEU A 167 17.59 1.00 36.04
C LEU A 167 16.11 1.35 35.97
N LYS A 168 15.33 1.04 37.00
CA LYS A 168 13.92 1.45 37.05
C LYS A 168 13.78 2.97 37.02
N ASP A 169 14.56 3.68 37.79
CA ASP A 169 14.58 5.16 37.81
C ASP A 169 15.02 5.73 36.46
N TYR A 170 16.07 5.15 35.84
CA TYR A 170 16.60 5.63 34.58
C TYR A 170 15.59 5.50 33.43
N PHE A 171 14.79 4.41 33.42
CA PHE A 171 13.77 4.15 32.41
C PHE A 171 12.36 4.55 32.85
N ASN A 172 12.18 5.14 34.03
CA ASN A 172 10.92 5.53 34.66
C ASN A 172 9.92 4.37 34.68
N LEU A 173 10.30 3.23 35.28
CA LEU A 173 9.53 1.98 35.35
C LEU A 173 9.20 1.66 36.81
N ASP A 174 8.00 1.16 37.05
CA ASP A 174 7.62 0.60 38.36
C ASP A 174 8.28 -0.78 38.58
N ARG A 175 8.37 -1.57 37.50
CA ARG A 175 8.88 -2.94 37.52
C ARG A 175 9.87 -3.13 36.37
N LEU A 176 10.99 -3.82 36.61
CA LEU A 176 12.01 -4.07 35.59
C LEU A 176 11.50 -4.95 34.43
N GLU A 177 10.52 -5.81 34.69
CA GLU A 177 9.84 -6.64 33.70
C GLU A 177 8.99 -5.84 32.69
N ASP A 178 8.63 -4.59 33.02
CA ASP A 178 7.87 -3.69 32.14
C ASP A 178 8.80 -2.92 31.18
N LEU A 179 10.13 -3.17 31.21
CA LEU A 179 11.07 -2.56 30.28
C LEU A 179 10.67 -2.85 28.82
N PRO A 180 10.41 -1.82 28.00
CA PRO A 180 10.06 -2.03 26.60
C PRO A 180 11.21 -2.71 25.84
N MET A 181 10.88 -3.67 24.98
CA MET A 181 11.85 -4.42 24.19
C MET A 181 12.84 -3.53 23.41
N ARG A 182 12.38 -2.40 22.93
CA ARG A 182 13.20 -1.40 22.21
C ARG A 182 14.28 -0.75 23.10
N GLU A 183 14.09 -0.72 24.41
CA GLU A 183 15.03 -0.13 25.36
C GLU A 183 16.02 -1.15 25.93
N PHE A 184 15.86 -2.45 25.58
CA PHE A 184 16.68 -3.53 26.12
C PHE A 184 18.17 -3.34 25.82
N ASP A 185 18.52 -3.02 24.56
CA ASP A 185 19.92 -2.80 24.17
C ASP A 185 20.54 -1.58 24.87
N ARG A 186 19.73 -0.55 25.10
CA ARG A 186 20.14 0.65 25.82
C ARG A 186 20.39 0.35 27.30
N ALA A 187 19.57 -0.52 27.90
CA ALA A 187 19.78 -0.99 29.26
C ALA A 187 21.10 -1.79 29.40
N LEU A 188 21.40 -2.66 28.41
CA LEU A 188 22.68 -3.39 28.37
C LEU A 188 23.88 -2.46 28.24
N GLN A 189 23.77 -1.42 27.40
CA GLN A 189 24.85 -0.43 27.26
C GLN A 189 25.08 0.40 28.53
N ALA A 190 23.98 0.77 29.22
CA ALA A 190 24.08 1.50 30.50
C ALA A 190 24.84 0.69 31.56
N LEU A 191 24.54 -0.60 31.69
CA LEU A 191 25.23 -1.51 32.63
C LEU A 191 26.70 -1.73 32.28
N ARG A 192 27.05 -1.86 30.99
CA ARG A 192 28.42 -2.02 30.53
C ARG A 192 29.30 -0.79 30.75
N ARG A 193 28.72 0.40 30.87
CA ARG A 193 29.44 1.65 31.18
C ARG A 193 29.63 1.84 32.67
N ALA A 194 28.85 1.17 33.49
CA ALA A 194 28.90 1.24 34.96
C ALA A 194 29.80 0.16 35.59
N ALA A 195 30.21 -0.86 34.81
CA ALA A 195 31.13 -1.93 35.20
C ALA A 195 32.59 -1.56 34.91
#